data_177f0e6e63dd6e8958f02a191f707405
#
_entry.id   177f0e6e63dd6e8958f02a191f707405
#
_cell.length_a   1.000
_cell.length_b   1.000
_cell.length_c   1.000
_cell.angle_alpha   90.00
_cell.angle_beta   90.00
_cell.angle_gamma   90.00
#
_symmetry.space_group_name_H-M   'P 1'
#
loop_
_entity.id
_entity.type
_entity.pdbx_description
1 polymer ?
#
loop_
_entity_poly.entity_id
_entity_poly.type
_entity_poly.pdbx_seq_one_letter_code
_entity_poly.pdbx_strand_id
1 'polypeptide(L)'
;MKESKQRAYGIDIARLTAMFMVVLLHNLGRGGILDWTLDSVSDLAYLGIENYAIVAVNVFALISGYLSAGKPLKARSIFSIWATACFWSMTTGLTGFSLGQFSITDLLKSAFPVSTAEYWYLNSFLLLQLMVPFLNCAITSLTSVQLGIATSGLLIASTLFESTGLNKGYSTMWLAVLWLTGASIKRNKEALDRVVSTKRLLFVYLLLPLVVLYHQWNDVHVLQVSPGRWLSYSNPYVATSAICFFILTTRINVSSEKLKLLLMQVSPLTFAVYTIDNSKWFYRIWLSGRLSWMLDKPTLIGVPLLIFISLIFFTVCLVLESLRIKAIKMLNSLKPDKSSNCRSAG
;
A
#
# COMPACT_ATOMS: atom_id res chain seq x y z
N MET A 1 -2.65 11.68 34.84
CA MET A 1 -3.26 10.56 34.09
C MET A 1 -2.82 10.67 32.65
N LYS A 2 -2.04 9.71 32.11
CA LYS A 2 -1.75 9.64 30.67
C LYS A 2 -3.05 9.18 30.01
N GLU A 3 -3.72 10.07 29.27
CA GLU A 3 -4.79 9.66 28.39
C GLU A 3 -4.28 8.51 27.52
N SER A 4 -4.91 7.35 27.62
CA SER A 4 -4.62 6.24 26.72
C SER A 4 -5.00 6.70 25.31
N LYS A 5 -4.01 7.00 24.47
CA LYS A 5 -4.24 7.38 23.07
C LYS A 5 -5.10 6.32 22.42
N GLN A 6 -6.37 6.60 22.28
CA GLN A 6 -7.32 5.68 21.63
C GLN A 6 -6.83 5.35 20.22
N ARG A 7 -6.77 4.05 19.90
CA ARG A 7 -6.32 3.57 18.59
C ARG A 7 -7.27 4.04 17.49
N ALA A 8 -6.73 4.60 16.44
CA ALA A 8 -7.51 5.05 15.28
C ALA A 8 -7.82 3.87 14.35
N TYR A 9 -8.88 3.12 14.63
CA TYR A 9 -9.28 1.92 13.86
C TYR A 9 -9.59 2.21 12.40
N GLY A 10 -10.01 3.43 12.05
CA GLY A 10 -10.17 3.85 10.66
C GLY A 10 -8.87 3.77 9.85
N ILE A 11 -7.70 3.95 10.50
CA ILE A 11 -6.40 3.76 9.84
C ILE A 11 -6.11 2.27 9.59
N ASP A 12 -6.56 1.37 10.46
CA ASP A 12 -6.44 -0.07 10.24
C ASP A 12 -7.31 -0.51 9.06
N ILE A 13 -8.52 0.05 8.94
CA ILE A 13 -9.41 -0.14 7.78
C ILE A 13 -8.72 0.38 6.51
N ALA A 14 -8.19 1.62 6.52
CA ALA A 14 -7.46 2.17 5.38
C ALA A 14 -6.33 1.25 4.90
N ARG A 15 -5.55 0.70 5.84
CA ARG A 15 -4.44 -0.20 5.55
C ARG A 15 -4.89 -1.51 4.91
N LEU A 16 -5.93 -2.14 5.46
CA LEU A 16 -6.48 -3.39 4.93
C LEU A 16 -7.09 -3.18 3.54
N THR A 17 -7.89 -2.12 3.37
CA THR A 17 -8.50 -1.80 2.07
C THR A 17 -7.43 -1.45 1.03
N ALA A 18 -6.43 -0.63 1.37
CA ALA A 18 -5.35 -0.30 0.46
C ALA A 18 -4.53 -1.56 0.07
N MET A 19 -4.28 -2.49 0.99
CA MET A 19 -3.58 -3.73 0.63
C MET A 19 -4.42 -4.64 -0.27
N PHE A 20 -5.72 -4.73 -0.03
CA PHE A 20 -6.64 -5.44 -0.93
C PHE A 20 -6.67 -4.81 -2.33
N MET A 21 -6.68 -3.47 -2.41
CA MET A 21 -6.56 -2.74 -3.68
C MET A 21 -5.26 -3.07 -4.41
N VAL A 22 -4.12 -3.23 -3.72
CA VAL A 22 -2.85 -3.67 -4.35
C VAL A 22 -2.99 -5.05 -4.99
N VAL A 23 -3.64 -6.00 -4.30
CA VAL A 23 -3.91 -7.34 -4.87
C VAL A 23 -4.79 -7.23 -6.11
N LEU A 24 -5.82 -6.37 -6.10
CA LEU A 24 -6.66 -6.11 -7.28
C LEU A 24 -5.83 -5.55 -8.44
N LEU A 25 -4.98 -4.54 -8.21
CA LEU A 25 -4.10 -3.97 -9.23
C LEU A 25 -3.21 -5.03 -9.90
N HIS A 26 -2.63 -5.92 -9.10
CA HIS A 26 -1.77 -6.97 -9.63
C HIS A 26 -2.57 -8.02 -10.39
N ASN A 27 -3.74 -8.42 -9.91
CA ASN A 27 -4.63 -9.34 -10.61
C ASN A 27 -5.14 -8.75 -11.93
N LEU A 28 -5.49 -7.46 -11.97
CA LEU A 28 -5.90 -6.76 -13.19
C LEU A 28 -4.72 -6.66 -14.18
N GLY A 29 -3.62 -6.04 -13.78
CA GLY A 29 -2.50 -5.76 -14.68
C GLY A 29 -1.73 -7.02 -15.06
N ARG A 30 -1.17 -7.76 -14.08
CA ARG A 30 -0.36 -8.96 -14.35
C ARG A 30 -1.19 -10.18 -14.65
N GLY A 31 -2.40 -10.27 -14.09
CA GLY A 31 -3.35 -11.34 -14.42
C GLY A 31 -3.80 -11.34 -15.88
N GLY A 32 -3.58 -10.24 -16.60
CA GLY A 32 -3.91 -10.11 -18.02
C GLY A 32 -5.38 -9.82 -18.28
N ILE A 33 -6.06 -9.15 -17.33
CA ILE A 33 -7.48 -8.81 -17.46
C ILE A 33 -7.66 -7.44 -18.11
N LEU A 34 -6.69 -6.53 -18.00
CA LEU A 34 -6.79 -5.19 -18.59
C LEU A 34 -6.63 -5.28 -20.10
N ASP A 35 -7.70 -5.05 -20.82
CA ASP A 35 -7.69 -4.77 -22.26
C ASP A 35 -7.69 -3.25 -22.46
N TRP A 36 -6.69 -2.76 -23.18
CA TRP A 36 -6.47 -1.32 -23.41
C TRP A 36 -7.19 -0.79 -24.64
N THR A 37 -7.94 -1.64 -25.36
CA THR A 37 -8.78 -1.20 -26.49
C THR A 37 -10.01 -0.45 -26.00
N LEU A 38 -10.51 -0.80 -24.82
CA LEU A 38 -11.69 -0.21 -24.16
C LEU A 38 -12.97 -0.29 -25.02
N ASP A 39 -13.09 -1.34 -25.82
CA ASP A 39 -14.20 -1.55 -26.76
C ASP A 39 -15.43 -2.15 -26.08
N SER A 40 -15.26 -2.81 -24.93
CA SER A 40 -16.33 -3.48 -24.22
C SER A 40 -16.68 -2.83 -22.88
N VAL A 41 -17.90 -3.08 -22.40
CA VAL A 41 -18.31 -2.69 -21.04
C VAL A 41 -17.44 -3.36 -19.97
N SER A 42 -16.95 -4.58 -20.25
CA SER A 42 -16.05 -5.30 -19.35
C SER A 42 -14.72 -4.59 -19.20
N ASP A 43 -14.14 -4.10 -20.30
CA ASP A 43 -12.85 -3.38 -20.27
C ASP A 43 -12.96 -2.10 -19.46
N LEU A 44 -14.05 -1.33 -19.69
CA LEU A 44 -14.33 -0.13 -18.91
C LEU A 44 -14.56 -0.44 -17.42
N ALA A 45 -15.22 -1.54 -17.10
CA ALA A 45 -15.44 -1.94 -15.70
C ALA A 45 -14.14 -2.33 -15.01
N TYR A 46 -13.28 -3.13 -15.66
CA TYR A 46 -11.98 -3.53 -15.11
C TYR A 46 -11.04 -2.33 -14.96
N LEU A 47 -10.98 -1.46 -15.96
CA LEU A 47 -10.18 -0.23 -15.86
C LEU A 47 -10.75 0.74 -14.82
N GLY A 48 -12.06 0.79 -14.65
CA GLY A 48 -12.71 1.52 -13.56
C GLY A 48 -12.25 1.02 -12.19
N ILE A 49 -12.19 -0.30 -11.97
CA ILE A 49 -11.68 -0.90 -10.74
C ILE A 49 -10.20 -0.53 -10.53
N GLU A 50 -9.38 -0.57 -11.59
CA GLU A 50 -7.98 -0.16 -11.57
C GLU A 50 -7.85 1.30 -11.09
N ASN A 51 -8.66 2.21 -11.64
CA ASN A 51 -8.66 3.63 -11.29
C ASN A 51 -9.05 3.89 -9.83
N TYR A 52 -9.94 3.08 -9.24
CA TYR A 52 -10.25 3.16 -7.81
C TYR A 52 -9.15 2.53 -6.94
N ALA A 53 -8.49 1.49 -7.42
CA ALA A 53 -7.50 0.76 -6.66
C ALA A 53 -6.11 1.41 -6.65
N ILE A 54 -5.74 2.18 -7.70
CA ILE A 54 -4.40 2.77 -7.85
C ILE A 54 -4.02 3.75 -6.73
N VAL A 55 -4.98 4.27 -5.99
CA VAL A 55 -4.75 5.14 -4.82
C VAL A 55 -4.01 4.44 -3.67
N ALA A 56 -3.96 3.12 -3.68
CA ALA A 56 -3.47 2.28 -2.57
C ALA A 56 -2.06 2.65 -2.11
N VAL A 57 -1.12 2.83 -3.02
CA VAL A 57 0.29 3.17 -2.72
C VAL A 57 0.37 4.53 -2.02
N ASN A 58 -0.37 5.51 -2.52
CA ASN A 58 -0.44 6.85 -1.92
C ASN A 58 -1.03 6.79 -0.50
N VAL A 59 -2.06 5.97 -0.29
CA VAL A 59 -2.69 5.78 1.03
C VAL A 59 -1.70 5.20 2.04
N PHE A 60 -0.83 4.26 1.67
CA PHE A 60 0.20 3.74 2.59
C PHE A 60 1.20 4.82 3.03
N ALA A 61 1.62 5.68 2.12
CA ALA A 61 2.52 6.78 2.45
C ALA A 61 1.83 7.82 3.37
N LEU A 62 0.57 8.17 3.10
CA LEU A 62 -0.27 9.02 3.95
C LEU A 62 -0.42 8.43 5.37
N ILE A 63 -0.74 7.13 5.47
CA ILE A 63 -0.80 6.40 6.76
C ILE A 63 0.51 6.52 7.51
N SER A 64 1.64 6.32 6.83
CA SER A 64 2.97 6.39 7.43
C SER A 64 3.24 7.78 8.03
N GLY A 65 2.98 8.86 7.29
CA GLY A 65 3.11 10.23 7.77
C GLY A 65 2.18 10.51 8.95
N TYR A 66 0.92 10.15 8.84
CA TYR A 66 -0.08 10.36 9.89
C TYR A 66 0.29 9.68 11.22
N LEU A 67 0.84 8.46 11.17
CA LEU A 67 1.16 7.67 12.37
C LEU A 67 2.54 7.97 12.95
N SER A 68 3.55 8.27 12.12
CA SER A 68 4.94 8.40 12.53
C SER A 68 5.40 9.85 12.75
N ALA A 69 4.67 10.85 12.23
CA ALA A 69 5.01 12.26 12.44
C ALA A 69 5.18 12.61 13.91
N GLY A 70 6.31 13.25 14.23
CA GLY A 70 6.70 13.64 15.59
C GLY A 70 7.18 12.48 16.47
N LYS A 71 7.42 11.29 15.91
CA LYS A 71 7.94 10.14 16.65
C LYS A 71 9.37 9.83 16.23
N PRO A 72 10.22 9.35 17.16
CA PRO A 72 11.57 8.92 16.83
C PRO A 72 11.55 7.69 15.91
N LEU A 73 12.57 7.57 15.07
CA LEU A 73 12.81 6.41 14.25
C LEU A 73 13.05 5.17 15.13
N LYS A 74 12.35 4.07 14.83
CA LYS A 74 12.51 2.81 15.54
C LYS A 74 13.25 1.80 14.67
N ALA A 75 14.54 1.62 14.88
CA ALA A 75 15.36 0.64 14.14
C ALA A 75 14.75 -0.77 14.15
N ARG A 76 14.17 -1.20 15.29
CA ARG A 76 13.46 -2.49 15.39
C ARG A 76 12.31 -2.63 14.40
N SER A 77 11.59 -1.53 14.12
CA SER A 77 10.48 -1.55 13.16
C SER A 77 10.99 -1.74 11.73
N ILE A 78 12.06 -1.02 11.37
CA ILE A 78 12.73 -1.16 10.06
C ILE A 78 13.24 -2.58 9.89
N PHE A 79 13.94 -3.10 10.89
CA PHE A 79 14.45 -4.48 10.87
C PHE A 79 13.32 -5.51 10.71
N SER A 80 12.19 -5.33 11.40
CA SER A 80 11.05 -6.23 11.29
C SER A 80 10.46 -6.26 9.88
N ILE A 81 10.36 -5.09 9.22
CA ILE A 81 9.87 -4.97 7.84
C ILE A 81 10.85 -5.69 6.90
N TRP A 82 12.15 -5.39 7.01
CA TRP A 82 13.19 -6.02 6.22
C TRP A 82 13.21 -7.55 6.40
N ALA A 83 13.18 -8.04 7.64
CA ALA A 83 13.19 -9.47 7.94
C ALA A 83 11.95 -10.19 7.41
N THR A 84 10.77 -9.54 7.44
CA THR A 84 9.55 -10.11 6.84
C THR A 84 9.68 -10.21 5.32
N ALA A 85 10.23 -9.20 4.67
CA ALA A 85 10.47 -9.23 3.22
C ALA A 85 11.49 -10.33 2.83
N CYS A 86 12.60 -10.44 3.57
CA CYS A 86 13.58 -11.51 3.34
C CYS A 86 12.96 -12.89 3.53
N PHE A 87 12.18 -13.11 4.59
CA PHE A 87 11.53 -14.38 4.85
C PHE A 87 10.63 -14.80 3.68
N TRP A 88 9.72 -13.92 3.24
CA TRP A 88 8.77 -14.27 2.19
C TRP A 88 9.42 -14.35 0.81
N SER A 89 10.40 -13.49 0.51
CA SER A 89 11.20 -13.59 -0.72
C SER A 89 11.95 -14.92 -0.79
N MET A 90 12.62 -15.33 0.30
CA MET A 90 13.29 -16.63 0.36
C MET A 90 12.33 -17.80 0.27
N THR A 91 11.18 -17.74 0.96
CA THR A 91 10.16 -18.80 0.94
C THR A 91 9.63 -19.00 -0.48
N THR A 92 9.26 -17.92 -1.15
CA THR A 92 8.77 -17.99 -2.54
C THR A 92 9.87 -18.35 -3.52
N GLY A 93 11.12 -17.89 -3.29
CA GLY A 93 12.29 -18.28 -4.08
C GLY A 93 12.59 -19.77 -3.97
N LEU A 94 12.55 -20.32 -2.75
CA LEU A 94 12.74 -21.75 -2.51
C LEU A 94 11.63 -22.58 -3.16
N THR A 95 10.38 -22.13 -3.09
CA THR A 95 9.25 -22.79 -3.77
C THR A 95 9.46 -22.81 -5.28
N GLY A 96 9.84 -21.69 -5.89
CA GLY A 96 10.14 -21.63 -7.31
C GLY A 96 11.31 -22.52 -7.74
N PHE A 97 12.35 -22.60 -6.91
CA PHE A 97 13.48 -23.50 -7.13
C PHE A 97 13.10 -24.97 -7.02
N SER A 98 12.32 -25.35 -5.98
CA SER A 98 11.88 -26.73 -5.78
C SER A 98 10.96 -27.24 -6.88
N LEU A 99 10.22 -26.33 -7.54
CA LEU A 99 9.36 -26.64 -8.69
C LEU A 99 10.10 -26.54 -10.03
N GLY A 100 11.43 -26.36 -10.03
CA GLY A 100 12.24 -26.26 -11.26
C GLY A 100 12.01 -25.00 -12.09
N GLN A 101 11.34 -23.97 -11.51
CA GLN A 101 11.02 -22.71 -12.20
C GLN A 101 12.09 -21.64 -12.01
N PHE A 102 12.91 -21.78 -10.99
CA PHE A 102 14.03 -20.87 -10.66
C PHE A 102 15.37 -21.57 -10.76
N SER A 103 16.38 -20.82 -11.19
CA SER A 103 17.78 -21.22 -11.12
C SER A 103 18.31 -21.03 -9.68
N ILE A 104 19.47 -21.63 -9.40
CA ILE A 104 20.19 -21.38 -8.13
C ILE A 104 20.53 -19.89 -7.94
N THR A 105 20.78 -19.17 -9.03
CA THR A 105 21.03 -17.72 -9.01
C THR A 105 19.78 -16.95 -8.57
N ASP A 106 18.59 -17.35 -9.03
CA ASP A 106 17.33 -16.72 -8.62
C ASP A 106 17.04 -16.98 -7.14
N LEU A 107 17.32 -18.20 -6.67
CA LEU A 107 17.21 -18.55 -5.25
C LEU A 107 18.15 -17.70 -4.38
N LEU A 108 19.42 -17.56 -4.78
CA LEU A 108 20.38 -16.72 -4.07
C LEU A 108 19.95 -15.24 -4.05
N LYS A 109 19.44 -14.73 -5.17
CA LYS A 109 18.89 -13.37 -5.24
C LYS A 109 17.71 -13.15 -4.31
N SER A 110 16.87 -14.17 -4.08
CA SER A 110 15.73 -14.10 -3.16
C SER A 110 16.12 -13.87 -1.70
N ALA A 111 17.37 -14.20 -1.31
CA ALA A 111 17.89 -13.87 0.02
C ALA A 111 18.15 -12.37 0.23
N PHE A 112 18.27 -11.60 -0.87
CA PHE A 112 18.66 -10.19 -0.84
C PHE A 112 17.64 -9.28 -1.57
N PRO A 113 16.35 -9.28 -1.17
CA PRO A 113 15.28 -8.62 -1.91
C PRO A 113 15.44 -7.10 -2.02
N VAL A 114 16.11 -6.45 -1.06
CA VAL A 114 16.41 -5.02 -1.09
C VAL A 114 17.50 -4.70 -2.10
N SER A 115 18.62 -5.44 -2.05
CA SER A 115 19.78 -5.22 -2.95
C SER A 115 19.45 -5.57 -4.41
N THR A 116 18.53 -6.51 -4.62
CA THR A 116 18.08 -6.91 -5.98
C THR A 116 16.91 -6.05 -6.49
N ALA A 117 16.51 -5.05 -5.71
CA ALA A 117 15.39 -4.16 -6.01
C ALA A 117 14.08 -4.92 -6.36
N GLU A 118 13.86 -6.07 -5.73
CA GLU A 118 12.68 -6.91 -6.00
C GLU A 118 11.38 -6.17 -5.71
N TYR A 119 11.38 -5.40 -4.61
CA TYR A 119 10.21 -4.65 -4.13
C TYR A 119 10.49 -3.15 -4.17
N TRP A 120 10.14 -2.48 -5.26
CA TRP A 120 10.39 -1.05 -5.43
C TRP A 120 9.84 -0.20 -4.26
N TYR A 121 8.60 -0.50 -3.81
CA TYR A 121 7.98 0.23 -2.72
C TYR A 121 8.71 0.03 -1.39
N LEU A 122 9.16 -1.19 -1.10
CA LEU A 122 9.96 -1.48 0.09
C LEU A 122 11.25 -0.65 0.10
N ASN A 123 11.98 -0.62 -1.02
CA ASN A 123 13.22 0.14 -1.12
C ASN A 123 12.98 1.64 -0.92
N SER A 124 11.98 2.20 -1.61
CA SER A 124 11.60 3.61 -1.45
C SER A 124 11.12 3.90 -0.02
N PHE A 125 10.38 2.97 0.60
CA PHE A 125 9.90 3.11 1.96
C PHE A 125 11.01 3.05 3.01
N LEU A 126 11.99 2.15 2.84
CA LEU A 126 13.16 2.08 3.72
C LEU A 126 13.99 3.38 3.67
N LEU A 127 14.22 3.92 2.48
CA LEU A 127 14.86 5.22 2.31
C LEU A 127 14.04 6.35 2.95
N LEU A 128 12.73 6.34 2.77
CA LEU A 128 11.83 7.29 3.46
C LEU A 128 11.99 7.20 4.98
N GLN A 129 12.08 5.99 5.57
CA GLN A 129 12.28 5.86 7.01
C GLN A 129 13.57 6.51 7.48
N LEU A 130 14.65 6.45 6.70
CA LEU A 130 15.90 7.14 6.99
C LEU A 130 15.77 8.67 6.89
N MET A 131 14.85 9.18 6.06
CA MET A 131 14.53 10.61 5.96
C MET A 131 13.62 11.12 7.09
N VAL A 132 12.88 10.24 7.77
CA VAL A 132 11.90 10.63 8.82
C VAL A 132 12.48 11.55 9.91
N PRO A 133 13.72 11.38 10.44
CA PRO A 133 14.28 12.32 11.39
C PRO A 133 14.38 13.76 10.85
N PHE A 134 14.82 13.93 9.60
CA PHE A 134 14.91 15.24 8.93
C PHE A 134 13.51 15.82 8.67
N LEU A 135 12.58 15.01 8.20
CA LEU A 135 11.19 15.41 7.99
C LEU A 135 10.52 15.83 9.31
N ASN A 136 10.84 15.15 10.42
CA ASN A 136 10.35 15.52 11.75
C ASN A 136 10.88 16.89 12.19
N CYS A 137 12.16 17.20 11.94
CA CYS A 137 12.70 18.53 12.19
C CYS A 137 11.93 19.59 11.40
N ALA A 138 11.70 19.35 10.11
CA ALA A 138 10.95 20.27 9.25
C ALA A 138 9.51 20.50 9.78
N ILE A 139 8.77 19.45 10.15
CA ILE A 139 7.40 19.63 10.65
C ILE A 139 7.36 20.30 12.04
N THR A 140 8.36 20.13 12.90
CA THR A 140 8.37 20.77 14.23
C THR A 140 8.70 22.25 14.19
N SER A 141 9.47 22.71 13.19
CA SER A 141 9.81 24.13 13.00
C SER A 141 8.68 24.96 12.35
N LEU A 142 7.66 24.30 11.79
CA LEU A 142 6.55 24.99 11.10
C LEU A 142 5.30 25.05 11.97
N THR A 143 4.55 26.14 11.87
CA THR A 143 3.16 26.21 12.40
C THR A 143 2.24 25.29 11.60
N SER A 144 1.04 25.01 12.14
CA SER A 144 0.04 24.18 11.44
C SER A 144 -0.34 24.75 10.06
N VAL A 145 -0.48 26.07 9.97
CA VAL A 145 -0.81 26.77 8.71
C VAL A 145 0.35 26.67 7.73
N GLN A 146 1.57 26.99 8.17
CA GLN A 146 2.77 26.90 7.33
C GLN A 146 2.99 25.49 6.80
N LEU A 147 2.81 24.46 7.66
CA LEU A 147 2.89 23.07 7.24
C LEU A 147 1.82 22.75 6.19
N GLY A 148 0.59 23.21 6.38
CA GLY A 148 -0.50 23.03 5.42
C GLY A 148 -0.17 23.66 4.06
N ILE A 149 0.30 24.91 4.04
CA ILE A 149 0.67 25.61 2.81
C ILE A 149 1.85 24.91 2.12
N ALA A 150 2.92 24.60 2.86
CA ALA A 150 4.12 23.97 2.32
C ALA A 150 3.80 22.57 1.72
N THR A 151 3.03 21.75 2.43
CA THR A 151 2.65 20.42 1.92
C THR A 151 1.72 20.50 0.71
N SER A 152 0.76 21.44 0.69
CA SER A 152 -0.11 21.67 -0.48
C SER A 152 0.70 22.16 -1.67
N GLY A 153 1.61 23.10 -1.48
CA GLY A 153 2.51 23.58 -2.52
C GLY A 153 3.40 22.48 -3.10
N LEU A 154 4.02 21.66 -2.23
CA LEU A 154 4.81 20.50 -2.66
C LEU A 154 3.96 19.49 -3.45
N LEU A 155 2.75 19.20 -2.96
CA LEU A 155 1.84 18.27 -3.64
C LEU A 155 1.46 18.80 -5.04
N ILE A 156 1.04 20.05 -5.14
CA ILE A 156 0.69 20.70 -6.42
C ILE A 156 1.90 20.72 -7.36
N ALA A 157 3.05 21.17 -6.88
CA ALA A 157 4.27 21.20 -7.70
C ALA A 157 4.66 19.79 -8.18
N SER A 158 4.59 18.80 -7.31
CA SER A 158 4.92 17.40 -7.64
C SER A 158 3.96 16.76 -8.65
N THR A 159 2.69 17.18 -8.65
CA THR A 159 1.69 16.66 -9.60
C THR A 159 1.73 17.39 -10.94
N LEU A 160 2.11 18.67 -10.97
CA LEU A 160 2.19 19.47 -12.21
C LEU A 160 3.53 19.31 -12.94
N PHE A 161 4.62 19.12 -12.20
CA PHE A 161 5.98 19.01 -12.76
C PHE A 161 6.47 17.56 -12.75
N GLU A 162 5.80 16.67 -13.46
CA GLU A 162 6.12 15.25 -13.52
C GLU A 162 7.56 14.95 -14.00
N SER A 163 8.17 15.88 -14.73
CA SER A 163 9.56 15.80 -15.23
C SER A 163 10.65 15.90 -14.15
N THR A 164 10.30 16.19 -12.90
CA THR A 164 11.24 16.50 -11.81
C THR A 164 11.80 15.27 -11.07
N GLY A 165 11.95 14.13 -11.74
CA GLY A 165 12.55 12.94 -11.14
C GLY A 165 11.64 12.14 -10.20
N LEU A 166 10.33 12.41 -10.22
CA LEU A 166 9.35 11.67 -9.41
C LEU A 166 9.01 10.29 -9.97
N ASN A 167 9.44 9.97 -11.20
CA ASN A 167 9.26 8.67 -11.86
C ASN A 167 7.81 8.17 -11.74
N LYS A 168 6.84 8.97 -12.15
CA LYS A 168 5.40 8.65 -12.07
C LYS A 168 4.94 8.27 -10.64
N GLY A 169 5.64 8.77 -9.61
CA GLY A 169 5.40 8.44 -8.21
C GLY A 169 6.08 7.17 -7.69
N TYR A 170 6.86 6.47 -8.53
CA TYR A 170 7.70 5.33 -8.11
C TYR A 170 9.02 5.81 -7.48
N SER A 171 8.94 6.71 -6.50
CA SER A 171 10.15 7.30 -5.90
C SER A 171 9.98 7.61 -4.41
N THR A 172 11.10 7.62 -3.69
CA THR A 172 11.15 8.02 -2.28
C THR A 172 10.69 9.46 -2.08
N MET A 173 11.00 10.36 -3.02
CA MET A 173 10.58 11.76 -2.93
C MET A 173 9.07 11.92 -2.95
N TRP A 174 8.38 11.19 -3.84
CA TRP A 174 6.92 11.17 -3.86
C TRP A 174 6.35 10.65 -2.53
N LEU A 175 6.91 9.55 -2.01
CA LEU A 175 6.49 9.03 -0.70
C LEU A 175 6.75 10.03 0.42
N ALA A 176 7.82 10.84 0.35
CA ALA A 176 8.11 11.89 1.33
C ALA A 176 7.08 13.03 1.27
N VAL A 177 6.67 13.45 0.08
CA VAL A 177 5.58 14.45 -0.10
C VAL A 177 4.28 13.93 0.51
N LEU A 178 3.91 12.69 0.23
CA LEU A 178 2.71 12.08 0.81
C LEU A 178 2.82 11.86 2.32
N TRP A 179 4.01 11.53 2.83
CA TRP A 179 4.28 11.43 4.26
C TRP A 179 4.06 12.78 4.96
N LEU A 180 4.60 13.87 4.40
CA LEU A 180 4.38 15.24 4.89
C LEU A 180 2.89 15.61 4.82
N THR A 181 2.20 15.24 3.76
CA THR A 181 0.76 15.44 3.61
C THR A 181 -0.02 14.69 4.69
N GLY A 182 0.31 13.44 4.97
CA GLY A 182 -0.28 12.65 6.06
C GLY A 182 -0.03 13.28 7.44
N ALA A 183 1.18 13.80 7.68
CA ALA A 183 1.53 14.54 8.90
C ALA A 183 0.72 15.85 9.04
N SER A 184 0.56 16.58 7.94
CA SER A 184 -0.24 17.81 7.85
C SER A 184 -1.73 17.54 8.13
N ILE A 185 -2.30 16.49 7.53
CA ILE A 185 -3.68 16.07 7.78
C ILE A 185 -3.89 15.79 9.27
N LYS A 186 -2.98 15.06 9.91
CA LYS A 186 -3.07 14.78 11.34
C LYS A 186 -3.07 16.05 12.19
N ARG A 187 -2.16 16.96 11.88
CA ARG A 187 -1.97 18.20 12.65
C ARG A 187 -3.13 19.17 12.48
N ASN A 188 -3.72 19.19 11.28
CA ASN A 188 -4.84 20.08 10.94
C ASN A 188 -6.20 19.37 10.98
N LYS A 189 -6.31 18.19 11.59
CA LYS A 189 -7.50 17.34 11.54
C LYS A 189 -8.78 18.08 11.94
N GLU A 190 -8.76 18.81 13.06
CA GLU A 190 -9.94 19.54 13.53
C GLU A 190 -10.40 20.65 12.58
N ALA A 191 -9.44 21.37 11.97
CA ALA A 191 -9.75 22.39 10.96
C ALA A 191 -10.33 21.76 9.69
N LEU A 192 -9.74 20.65 9.21
CA LEU A 192 -10.24 19.89 8.07
C LEU A 192 -11.64 19.34 8.32
N ASP A 193 -11.92 18.82 9.51
CA ASP A 193 -13.22 18.27 9.86
C ASP A 193 -14.32 19.34 9.91
N ARG A 194 -13.97 20.59 10.22
CA ARG A 194 -14.91 21.73 10.18
C ARG A 194 -15.18 22.25 8.77
N VAL A 195 -14.13 22.32 7.91
CA VAL A 195 -14.20 22.98 6.61
C VAL A 195 -14.71 22.03 5.52
N VAL A 196 -14.30 20.76 5.56
CA VAL A 196 -14.58 19.79 4.49
C VAL A 196 -15.57 18.74 4.96
N SER A 197 -16.77 18.75 4.39
CA SER A 197 -17.79 17.75 4.75
C SER A 197 -17.46 16.36 4.21
N THR A 198 -17.89 15.32 4.93
CA THR A 198 -17.71 13.91 4.52
C THR A 198 -18.38 13.62 3.17
N LYS A 199 -19.53 14.25 2.89
CA LYS A 199 -20.23 14.10 1.61
C LYS A 199 -19.40 14.63 0.44
N ARG A 200 -18.73 15.80 0.61
CA ARG A 200 -17.84 16.35 -0.43
C ARG A 200 -16.64 15.45 -0.69
N LEU A 201 -16.00 14.95 0.35
CA LEU A 201 -14.88 14.01 0.21
C LEU A 201 -15.30 12.74 -0.52
N LEU A 202 -16.47 12.18 -0.15
CA LEU A 202 -17.00 10.98 -0.80
C LEU A 202 -17.32 11.26 -2.27
N PHE A 203 -17.96 12.39 -2.58
CA PHE A 203 -18.27 12.78 -3.95
C PHE A 203 -17.00 12.90 -4.79
N VAL A 204 -15.97 13.61 -4.30
CA VAL A 204 -14.70 13.77 -5.02
C VAL A 204 -14.01 12.41 -5.20
N TYR A 205 -13.96 11.56 -4.16
CA TYR A 205 -13.38 10.22 -4.25
C TYR A 205 -14.08 9.35 -5.30
N LEU A 206 -15.41 9.42 -5.39
CA LEU A 206 -16.18 8.63 -6.36
C LEU A 206 -16.07 9.20 -7.77
N LEU A 207 -15.99 10.53 -7.92
CA LEU A 207 -15.98 11.21 -9.22
C LEU A 207 -14.62 11.11 -9.94
N LEU A 208 -13.51 11.33 -9.24
CA LEU A 208 -12.21 11.48 -9.92
C LEU A 208 -11.75 10.21 -10.67
N PRO A 209 -11.91 8.99 -10.17
CA PRO A 209 -11.61 7.78 -10.94
C PRO A 209 -12.46 7.66 -12.23
N LEU A 210 -13.70 8.14 -12.21
CA LEU A 210 -14.58 8.16 -13.39
C LEU A 210 -14.11 9.21 -14.39
N VAL A 211 -13.63 10.37 -13.93
CA VAL A 211 -13.01 11.39 -14.79
C VAL A 211 -11.76 10.83 -15.46
N VAL A 212 -10.93 10.09 -14.71
CA VAL A 212 -9.77 9.40 -15.28
C VAL A 212 -10.21 8.38 -16.34
N LEU A 213 -11.24 7.58 -16.05
CA LEU A 213 -11.78 6.60 -17.01
C LEU A 213 -12.28 7.26 -18.29
N TYR A 214 -12.96 8.41 -18.18
CA TYR A 214 -13.37 9.20 -19.34
C TYR A 214 -12.18 9.68 -20.18
N HIS A 215 -11.13 10.20 -19.53
CA HIS A 215 -9.92 10.61 -20.24
C HIS A 215 -9.21 9.43 -20.92
N GLN A 216 -9.17 8.27 -20.27
CA GLN A 216 -8.59 7.05 -20.84
C GLN A 216 -9.38 6.58 -22.07
N TRP A 217 -10.70 6.60 -22.00
CA TRP A 217 -11.57 6.28 -23.14
C TRP A 217 -11.35 7.26 -24.30
N ASN A 218 -11.28 8.57 -24.00
CA ASN A 218 -11.01 9.61 -25.00
C ASN A 218 -9.61 9.46 -25.64
N ASP A 219 -8.61 9.07 -24.84
CA ASP A 219 -7.26 8.83 -25.36
C ASP A 219 -7.25 7.70 -26.40
N VAL A 220 -7.97 6.61 -26.15
CA VAL A 220 -8.03 5.47 -27.07
C VAL A 220 -8.83 5.80 -28.32
N HIS A 221 -10.06 6.29 -28.17
CA HIS A 221 -11.01 6.39 -29.29
C HIS A 221 -10.92 7.69 -30.08
N VAL A 222 -10.44 8.77 -29.47
CA VAL A 222 -10.38 10.11 -30.13
C VAL A 222 -8.94 10.50 -30.43
N LEU A 223 -8.05 10.42 -29.45
CA LEU A 223 -6.67 10.88 -29.59
C LEU A 223 -5.72 9.80 -30.12
N GLN A 224 -6.12 8.53 -30.11
CA GLN A 224 -5.31 7.37 -30.52
C GLN A 224 -3.95 7.30 -29.83
N VAL A 225 -3.94 7.59 -28.51
CA VAL A 225 -2.75 7.52 -27.64
C VAL A 225 -2.95 6.53 -26.50
N SER A 226 -1.86 6.13 -25.86
CA SER A 226 -1.93 5.19 -24.75
C SER A 226 -2.68 5.75 -23.54
N PRO A 227 -3.72 5.08 -23.03
CA PRO A 227 -4.47 5.50 -21.86
C PRO A 227 -3.68 5.34 -20.56
N GLY A 228 -2.58 4.58 -20.57
CA GLY A 228 -1.75 4.30 -19.37
C GLY A 228 -1.06 5.54 -18.78
N ARG A 229 -1.05 6.68 -19.49
CA ARG A 229 -0.49 7.94 -18.98
C ARG A 229 -1.23 8.47 -17.75
N TRP A 230 -2.47 8.08 -17.54
CA TRP A 230 -3.29 8.50 -16.39
C TRP A 230 -3.04 7.67 -15.14
N LEU A 231 -2.38 6.49 -15.26
CA LEU A 231 -2.09 5.57 -14.18
C LEU A 231 -0.74 5.88 -13.51
N SER A 232 -0.54 7.12 -13.10
CA SER A 232 0.62 7.57 -12.33
C SER A 232 0.21 7.84 -10.88
N TYR A 233 1.01 7.40 -9.92
CA TYR A 233 0.76 7.72 -8.50
C TYR A 233 0.85 9.22 -8.22
N SER A 234 1.66 9.95 -9.00
CA SER A 234 1.78 11.42 -8.92
C SER A 234 0.71 12.16 -9.73
N ASN A 235 -0.15 11.46 -10.48
CA ASN A 235 -1.26 12.10 -11.18
C ASN A 235 -2.16 12.86 -10.19
N PRO A 236 -2.54 14.13 -10.47
CA PRO A 236 -3.33 14.95 -9.55
C PRO A 236 -4.69 14.33 -9.18
N TYR A 237 -5.35 13.63 -10.11
CA TYR A 237 -6.61 12.94 -9.83
C TYR A 237 -6.41 11.77 -8.86
N VAL A 238 -5.36 10.96 -9.07
CA VAL A 238 -5.01 9.83 -8.23
C VAL A 238 -4.57 10.30 -6.82
N ALA A 239 -3.72 11.32 -6.76
CA ALA A 239 -3.26 11.90 -5.49
C ALA A 239 -4.42 12.48 -4.67
N THR A 240 -5.31 13.25 -5.32
CA THR A 240 -6.49 13.84 -4.66
C THR A 240 -7.47 12.77 -4.20
N SER A 241 -7.73 11.74 -5.02
CA SER A 241 -8.57 10.60 -4.63
C SER A 241 -8.00 9.87 -3.41
N ALA A 242 -6.68 9.63 -3.37
CA ALA A 242 -6.01 9.00 -2.24
C ALA A 242 -6.16 9.83 -0.95
N ILE A 243 -6.01 11.14 -1.03
CA ILE A 243 -6.18 12.06 0.10
C ILE A 243 -7.63 12.05 0.59
N CYS A 244 -8.60 12.11 -0.32
CA CYS A 244 -10.02 12.05 0.03
C CYS A 244 -10.36 10.72 0.71
N PHE A 245 -9.96 9.59 0.13
CA PHE A 245 -10.15 8.27 0.72
C PHE A 245 -9.51 8.18 2.11
N PHE A 246 -8.27 8.65 2.26
CA PHE A 246 -7.56 8.64 3.53
C PHE A 246 -8.27 9.47 4.60
N ILE A 247 -8.69 10.70 4.30
CA ILE A 247 -9.42 11.56 5.24
C ILE A 247 -10.76 10.90 5.62
N LEU A 248 -11.50 10.31 4.67
CA LEU A 248 -12.74 9.57 4.94
C LEU A 248 -12.49 8.47 5.96
N THR A 249 -11.44 7.67 5.79
CA THR A 249 -11.12 6.58 6.71
C THR A 249 -10.73 7.09 8.10
N THR A 250 -10.07 8.26 8.22
CA THR A 250 -9.74 8.84 9.53
C THR A 250 -10.98 9.24 10.34
N ARG A 251 -12.15 9.39 9.69
CA ARG A 251 -13.44 9.73 10.30
C ARG A 251 -14.26 8.53 10.71
N ILE A 252 -13.83 7.31 10.31
CA ILE A 252 -14.56 6.09 10.67
C ILE A 252 -14.37 5.82 12.17
N ASN A 253 -15.48 5.77 12.90
CA ASN A 253 -15.51 5.32 14.27
C ASN A 253 -16.03 3.87 14.33
N VAL A 254 -15.22 2.98 14.90
CA VAL A 254 -15.57 1.57 15.07
C VAL A 254 -16.09 1.36 16.48
N SER A 255 -17.37 1.02 16.62
CA SER A 255 -18.00 0.77 17.91
C SER A 255 -17.93 -0.69 18.35
N SER A 256 -17.97 -1.63 17.41
CA SER A 256 -17.95 -3.09 17.70
C SER A 256 -16.61 -3.55 18.26
N GLU A 257 -16.58 -4.09 19.48
CA GLU A 257 -15.38 -4.64 20.11
C GLU A 257 -14.81 -5.85 19.32
N LYS A 258 -15.67 -6.69 18.75
CA LYS A 258 -15.25 -7.81 17.91
C LYS A 258 -14.47 -7.32 16.68
N LEU A 259 -14.98 -6.25 16.03
CA LEU A 259 -14.31 -5.67 14.87
C LEU A 259 -13.00 -4.98 15.28
N LYS A 260 -12.93 -4.30 16.41
CA LYS A 260 -11.70 -3.72 16.94
C LYS A 260 -10.63 -4.79 17.15
N LEU A 261 -10.98 -5.91 17.80
CA LEU A 261 -10.07 -7.04 18.02
C LEU A 261 -9.58 -7.64 16.70
N LEU A 262 -10.48 -7.83 15.72
CA LEU A 262 -10.12 -8.33 14.40
C LEU A 262 -9.13 -7.39 13.70
N LEU A 263 -9.43 -6.08 13.67
CA LEU A 263 -8.56 -5.07 13.05
C LEU A 263 -7.17 -5.03 13.70
N MET A 264 -7.10 -5.17 15.03
CA MET A 264 -5.84 -5.23 15.76
C MET A 264 -4.99 -6.44 15.39
N GLN A 265 -5.62 -7.58 15.14
CA GLN A 265 -4.94 -8.83 14.78
C GLN A 265 -4.51 -8.85 13.30
N VAL A 266 -5.35 -8.37 12.40
CA VAL A 266 -5.17 -8.57 10.95
C VAL A 266 -4.40 -7.42 10.30
N SER A 267 -4.63 -6.17 10.71
CA SER A 267 -3.98 -5.00 10.08
C SER A 267 -2.44 -5.07 10.09
N PRO A 268 -1.75 -5.57 11.14
CA PRO A 268 -0.28 -5.70 11.11
C PRO A 268 0.25 -6.74 10.11
N LEU A 269 -0.59 -7.64 9.63
CA LEU A 269 -0.20 -8.74 8.72
C LEU A 269 -0.12 -8.29 7.26
N THR A 270 -0.68 -7.14 6.92
CA THR A 270 -0.84 -6.68 5.52
C THR A 270 0.47 -6.54 4.75
N PHE A 271 1.59 -6.24 5.41
CA PHE A 271 2.88 -6.13 4.74
C PHE A 271 3.36 -7.46 4.14
N ALA A 272 3.04 -8.58 4.78
CA ALA A 272 3.35 -9.90 4.23
C ALA A 272 2.54 -10.18 2.96
N VAL A 273 1.29 -9.72 2.87
CA VAL A 273 0.50 -9.82 1.64
C VAL A 273 1.24 -9.18 0.48
N TYR A 274 1.74 -7.95 0.67
CA TYR A 274 2.53 -7.25 -0.35
C TYR A 274 3.76 -8.04 -0.80
N THR A 275 4.50 -8.63 0.15
CA THR A 275 5.75 -9.34 -0.16
C THR A 275 5.51 -10.68 -0.85
N ILE A 276 4.43 -11.39 -0.53
CA ILE A 276 4.03 -12.64 -1.20
C ILE A 276 3.52 -12.33 -2.61
N ASP A 277 2.57 -11.40 -2.71
CA ASP A 277 1.89 -11.00 -3.94
C ASP A 277 2.86 -10.44 -4.99
N ASN A 278 3.84 -9.64 -4.57
CA ASN A 278 4.84 -9.04 -5.45
C ASN A 278 6.14 -9.85 -5.57
N SER A 279 6.21 -11.06 -5.02
CA SER A 279 7.38 -11.93 -5.19
C SER A 279 7.54 -12.36 -6.65
N LYS A 280 8.80 -12.51 -7.10
CA LYS A 280 9.10 -12.90 -8.48
C LYS A 280 8.40 -14.18 -8.91
N TRP A 281 8.33 -15.16 -8.00
CA TRP A 281 7.70 -16.44 -8.29
C TRP A 281 6.19 -16.27 -8.52
N PHE A 282 5.47 -15.63 -7.59
CA PHE A 282 4.03 -15.43 -7.71
C PHE A 282 3.71 -14.48 -8.87
N TYR A 283 4.31 -13.28 -8.86
CA TYR A 283 3.98 -12.19 -9.76
C TYR A 283 4.32 -12.45 -11.23
N ARG A 284 5.48 -13.10 -11.51
CA ARG A 284 5.95 -13.34 -12.88
C ARG A 284 5.53 -14.69 -13.44
N ILE A 285 5.47 -15.72 -12.60
CA ILE A 285 5.28 -17.09 -13.04
C ILE A 285 3.85 -17.55 -12.83
N TRP A 286 3.32 -17.32 -11.63
CA TRP A 286 1.99 -17.83 -11.30
C TRP A 286 0.86 -16.92 -11.76
N LEU A 287 1.00 -15.59 -11.62
CA LEU A 287 -0.08 -14.66 -11.92
C LEU A 287 -0.10 -14.25 -13.39
N SER A 288 1.07 -14.13 -14.04
CA SER A 288 1.18 -13.56 -15.40
C SER A 288 0.27 -14.23 -16.41
N GLY A 289 -0.72 -13.49 -16.91
CA GLY A 289 -1.70 -13.92 -17.92
C GLY A 289 -2.71 -14.98 -17.44
N ARG A 290 -2.67 -15.42 -16.19
CA ARG A 290 -3.50 -16.54 -15.69
C ARG A 290 -4.97 -16.19 -15.51
N LEU A 291 -5.32 -14.94 -15.51
CA LEU A 291 -6.70 -14.48 -15.34
C LEU A 291 -7.31 -13.92 -16.62
N SER A 292 -6.59 -13.95 -17.76
CA SER A 292 -7.07 -13.44 -19.06
C SER A 292 -8.38 -14.08 -19.53
N TRP A 293 -8.65 -15.33 -19.16
CA TRP A 293 -9.92 -16.01 -19.46
C TRP A 293 -11.16 -15.30 -18.87
N MET A 294 -10.98 -14.37 -17.95
CA MET A 294 -12.08 -13.55 -17.41
C MET A 294 -12.61 -12.55 -18.45
N LEU A 295 -11.81 -12.18 -19.45
CA LEU A 295 -12.24 -11.32 -20.55
C LEU A 295 -13.39 -11.95 -21.36
N ASP A 296 -13.43 -13.29 -21.42
CA ASP A 296 -14.50 -14.04 -22.10
C ASP A 296 -15.81 -14.10 -21.29
N LYS A 297 -15.83 -13.56 -20.07
CA LYS A 297 -17.00 -13.62 -19.19
C LYS A 297 -17.80 -12.32 -19.24
N PRO A 298 -19.14 -12.39 -19.16
CA PRO A 298 -19.95 -11.20 -18.98
C PRO A 298 -19.50 -10.41 -17.75
N THR A 299 -19.52 -9.08 -17.81
CA THR A 299 -19.10 -8.17 -16.73
C THR A 299 -19.72 -8.51 -15.36
N LEU A 300 -21.01 -8.89 -15.37
CA LEU A 300 -21.75 -9.28 -14.16
C LEU A 300 -21.21 -10.54 -13.48
N ILE A 301 -20.46 -11.37 -14.20
CA ILE A 301 -19.80 -12.57 -13.65
C ILE A 301 -18.32 -12.28 -13.40
N GLY A 302 -17.63 -11.68 -14.36
CA GLY A 302 -16.19 -11.45 -14.31
C GLY A 302 -15.76 -10.55 -13.15
N VAL A 303 -16.46 -9.43 -12.92
CA VAL A 303 -16.13 -8.50 -11.82
C VAL A 303 -16.29 -9.14 -10.44
N PRO A 304 -17.44 -9.75 -10.07
CA PRO A 304 -17.55 -10.46 -8.80
C PRO A 304 -16.51 -11.59 -8.63
N LEU A 305 -16.20 -12.30 -9.70
CA LEU A 305 -15.22 -13.37 -9.68
C LEU A 305 -13.80 -12.86 -9.43
N LEU A 306 -13.40 -11.74 -10.06
CA LEU A 306 -12.14 -11.06 -9.78
C LEU A 306 -12.03 -10.66 -8.30
N ILE A 307 -13.09 -10.04 -7.76
CA ILE A 307 -13.13 -9.63 -6.34
C ILE A 307 -13.01 -10.87 -5.43
N PHE A 308 -13.72 -11.94 -5.75
CA PHE A 308 -13.74 -13.18 -4.97
C PHE A 308 -12.35 -13.86 -4.96
N ILE A 309 -11.72 -14.02 -6.13
CA ILE A 309 -10.37 -14.61 -6.23
C ILE A 309 -9.35 -13.74 -5.49
N SER A 310 -9.42 -12.42 -5.65
CA SER A 310 -8.56 -11.49 -4.94
C SER A 310 -8.73 -11.58 -3.42
N LEU A 311 -9.96 -11.74 -2.94
CA LEU A 311 -10.27 -11.87 -1.51
C LEU A 311 -9.74 -13.20 -0.94
N ILE A 312 -9.88 -14.30 -1.69
CA ILE A 312 -9.31 -15.60 -1.30
C ILE A 312 -7.80 -15.47 -1.17
N PHE A 313 -7.12 -14.96 -2.21
CA PHE A 313 -5.67 -14.80 -2.19
C PHE A 313 -5.21 -13.92 -1.03
N PHE A 314 -5.86 -12.76 -0.85
CA PHE A 314 -5.59 -11.85 0.26
C PHE A 314 -5.71 -12.55 1.63
N THR A 315 -6.79 -13.33 1.81
CA THR A 315 -7.04 -14.06 3.05
C THR A 315 -5.99 -15.15 3.29
N VAL A 316 -5.63 -15.91 2.25
CA VAL A 316 -4.58 -16.93 2.33
C VAL A 316 -3.25 -16.30 2.77
N CYS A 317 -2.85 -15.18 2.20
CA CYS A 317 -1.62 -14.49 2.60
C CYS A 317 -1.64 -14.05 4.08
N LEU A 318 -2.78 -13.53 4.56
CA LEU A 318 -2.96 -13.16 5.98
C LEU A 318 -2.84 -14.38 6.91
N VAL A 319 -3.43 -15.51 6.53
CA VAL A 319 -3.35 -16.77 7.29
C VAL A 319 -1.91 -17.25 7.33
N LEU A 320 -1.20 -17.30 6.22
CA LEU A 320 0.20 -17.71 6.14
C LEU A 320 1.09 -16.84 7.07
N GLU A 321 0.91 -15.53 7.05
CA GLU A 321 1.67 -14.63 7.94
C GLU A 321 1.30 -14.85 9.41
N SER A 322 0.03 -15.07 9.72
CA SER A 322 -0.40 -15.40 11.08
C SER A 322 0.27 -16.67 11.60
N LEU A 323 0.35 -17.71 10.75
CA LEU A 323 1.03 -18.97 11.06
C LEU A 323 2.53 -18.77 11.28
N ARG A 324 3.21 -17.98 10.41
CA ARG A 324 4.62 -17.62 10.59
C ARG A 324 4.88 -16.96 11.94
N ILE A 325 4.07 -15.96 12.31
CA ILE A 325 4.23 -15.25 13.58
C ILE A 325 4.01 -16.19 14.77
N LYS A 326 3.02 -17.09 14.71
CA LYS A 326 2.78 -18.10 15.75
C LYS A 326 3.96 -19.05 15.88
N ALA A 327 4.51 -19.55 14.78
CA ALA A 327 5.68 -20.43 14.77
C ALA A 327 6.90 -19.75 15.40
N ILE A 328 7.19 -18.49 15.05
CA ILE A 328 8.30 -17.74 15.65
C ILE A 328 8.11 -17.55 17.15
N LYS A 329 6.89 -17.25 17.62
CA LYS A 329 6.61 -17.12 19.06
C LYS A 329 6.83 -18.44 19.79
N MET A 330 6.38 -19.54 19.22
CA MET A 330 6.58 -20.89 19.80
C MET A 330 8.06 -21.25 19.87
N LEU A 331 8.85 -21.01 18.83
CA LEU A 331 10.29 -21.24 18.83
C LEU A 331 11.02 -20.38 19.88
N ASN A 332 10.58 -19.14 20.09
CA ASN A 332 11.17 -18.27 21.11
C ASN A 332 10.80 -18.69 22.54
N SER A 333 9.63 -19.30 22.77
CA SER A 333 9.25 -19.83 24.08
C SER A 333 10.00 -21.12 24.46
N LEU A 334 10.55 -21.84 23.47
CA LEU A 334 11.36 -23.05 23.70
C LEU A 334 12.84 -22.72 24.02
N LYS A 335 13.28 -21.48 23.91
CA LYS A 335 14.66 -21.10 24.29
C LYS A 335 14.76 -21.06 25.80
N PRO A 336 15.75 -21.80 26.41
CA PRO A 336 15.96 -21.75 27.84
C PRO A 336 16.28 -20.33 28.32
N ASP A 337 15.71 -19.94 29.44
CA ASP A 337 15.92 -18.63 30.07
C ASP A 337 17.40 -18.50 30.51
N LYS A 338 18.14 -17.67 29.80
CA LYS A 338 19.57 -17.40 30.07
C LYS A 338 19.79 -16.66 31.40
N SER A 339 18.73 -16.33 32.15
CA SER A 339 18.84 -15.59 33.41
C SER A 339 19.19 -16.46 34.62
N SER A 340 19.13 -17.82 34.51
CA SER A 340 19.39 -18.69 35.62
C SER A 340 20.88 -19.02 35.89
N ASN A 341 21.79 -18.70 34.93
CA ASN A 341 23.21 -19.06 35.07
C ASN A 341 24.12 -17.97 35.68
N CYS A 342 23.59 -16.81 36.12
CA CYS A 342 24.38 -15.76 36.75
C CYS A 342 24.24 -15.74 38.31
N ARG A 343 23.55 -16.68 38.92
CA ARG A 343 23.37 -16.70 40.39
C ARG A 343 24.14 -17.78 41.14
N SER A 344 25.04 -18.53 40.49
CA SER A 344 25.82 -19.58 41.16
C SER A 344 27.35 -19.38 41.13
N ALA A 345 27.82 -18.12 40.93
CA ALA A 345 29.22 -17.77 41.05
C ALA A 345 29.34 -16.45 41.82
N GLY A 346 29.16 -16.52 43.13
CA GLY A 346 29.36 -15.44 44.07
C GLY A 346 29.57 -15.98 45.47
#